data_7bfc088376290933a5e58428a6a3e94d
#
_entry.id   7bfc088376290933a5e58428a6a3e94d
#
_cell.length_a   1.000
_cell.length_b   1.000
_cell.length_c   1.000
_cell.angle_alpha   90.00
_cell.angle_beta   90.00
_cell.angle_gamma   90.00
#
_symmetry.space_group_name_H-M   'P 1'
#
loop_
_entity.id
_entity.type
_entity.pdbx_description
1 polymer ?
#
loop_
_entity_poly.entity_id
_entity_poly.type
_entity_poly.pdbx_seq_one_letter_code
_entity_poly.pdbx_strand_id
1 'polypeptide(L)'
;MTTAKPPPASEAYRSQAGHYDRRTDAFRQWRELLVASLPLRPGDTVLDVGCGTGLCAPLLHRQVGPAGTIIGIDESEQMLAVAAHRVTEHGWDNVRLIAAPVATAPIDGMADAALFCAVHDIMQSRAALDNILAHLRPGSPVAATGGKQPAPWMWPLRPWVIRLHRPFITDFTGFDRPWRLLAKHVPDLQVRELAFTAGYLAVGYTPGVRQMRKPMTNKAKQSLTKRAMRKHARGHSVPTRALLSGY
;
A
#
# COMPACT_ATOMS: atom_id res chain seq x y z
N MET A 1 6.58 -20.69 31.93
CA MET A 1 5.45 -20.14 31.12
C MET A 1 5.92 -20.07 29.68
N THR A 2 5.51 -21.04 28.88
CA THR A 2 5.85 -21.13 27.45
C THR A 2 5.01 -20.05 26.72
N THR A 3 5.63 -18.98 26.31
CA THR A 3 4.99 -17.98 25.45
C THR A 3 4.78 -18.63 24.09
N ALA A 4 3.55 -19.04 23.80
CA ALA A 4 3.18 -19.52 22.48
C ALA A 4 3.58 -18.46 21.44
N LYS A 5 4.32 -18.89 20.41
CA LYS A 5 4.66 -18.04 19.26
C LYS A 5 3.35 -17.49 18.69
N PRO A 6 3.21 -16.18 18.45
CA PRO A 6 2.02 -15.63 17.84
C PRO A 6 1.74 -16.35 16.51
N PRO A 7 0.46 -16.57 16.15
CA PRO A 7 0.11 -17.19 14.88
C PRO A 7 0.70 -16.37 13.71
N PRO A 8 1.03 -17.01 12.59
CA PRO A 8 1.52 -16.30 11.42
C PRO A 8 0.50 -15.24 10.96
N ALA A 9 0.97 -14.14 10.39
CA ALA A 9 0.13 -13.02 9.93
C ALA A 9 -1.05 -13.49 9.05
N SER A 10 -0.80 -14.50 8.20
CA SER A 10 -1.82 -15.15 7.36
C SER A 10 -3.05 -15.65 8.13
N GLU A 11 -2.87 -16.15 9.35
CA GLU A 11 -3.99 -16.64 10.18
C GLU A 11 -4.86 -15.51 10.74
N ALA A 12 -4.25 -14.38 11.08
CA ALA A 12 -4.96 -13.18 11.52
C ALA A 12 -5.82 -12.57 10.38
N TYR A 13 -5.37 -12.68 9.14
CA TYR A 13 -6.08 -12.17 7.96
C TYR A 13 -7.22 -13.08 7.49
N ARG A 14 -7.14 -14.41 7.70
CA ARG A 14 -8.18 -15.38 7.30
C ARG A 14 -9.58 -15.01 7.80
N SER A 15 -9.68 -14.66 9.08
CA SER A 15 -10.97 -14.32 9.71
C SER A 15 -11.49 -12.93 9.35
N GLN A 16 -10.69 -12.10 8.72
CA GLN A 16 -10.98 -10.67 8.50
C GLN A 16 -11.35 -10.32 7.06
N ALA A 17 -11.07 -11.20 6.07
CA ALA A 17 -11.20 -10.90 4.64
C ALA A 17 -12.55 -10.26 4.26
N GLY A 18 -13.67 -10.79 4.75
CA GLY A 18 -15.02 -10.28 4.45
C GLY A 18 -15.37 -8.91 5.05
N HIS A 19 -14.59 -8.42 6.03
CA HIS A 19 -14.83 -7.13 6.69
C HIS A 19 -13.64 -6.17 6.56
N TYR A 20 -12.55 -6.63 5.95
CA TYR A 20 -11.28 -5.91 5.84
C TYR A 20 -11.44 -4.57 5.16
N ASP A 21 -12.14 -4.53 4.05
CA ASP A 21 -12.33 -3.33 3.24
C ASP A 21 -13.00 -2.21 4.04
N ARG A 22 -14.07 -2.52 4.77
CA ARG A 22 -14.77 -1.55 5.63
C ARG A 22 -13.90 -1.05 6.77
N ARG A 23 -13.11 -1.94 7.39
CA ARG A 23 -12.22 -1.59 8.51
C ARG A 23 -11.03 -0.73 8.07
N THR A 24 -10.62 -0.85 6.82
CA THR A 24 -9.46 -0.14 6.25
C THR A 24 -9.86 1.04 5.35
N ASP A 25 -11.15 1.36 5.25
CA ASP A 25 -11.62 2.49 4.42
C ASP A 25 -11.04 3.84 4.90
N ALA A 26 -10.83 4.01 6.19
CA ALA A 26 -10.16 5.18 6.77
C ALA A 26 -8.75 5.42 6.19
N PHE A 27 -8.09 4.37 5.69
CA PHE A 27 -6.76 4.45 5.06
C PHE A 27 -6.83 4.63 3.53
N ARG A 28 -8.00 4.83 2.94
CA ARG A 28 -8.19 5.03 1.51
C ARG A 28 -7.32 6.16 0.96
N GLN A 29 -7.28 7.30 1.64
CA GLN A 29 -6.45 8.44 1.23
C GLN A 29 -4.95 8.10 1.20
N TRP A 30 -4.49 7.20 2.07
CA TRP A 30 -3.09 6.77 2.07
C TRP A 30 -2.79 5.89 0.87
N ARG A 31 -3.72 5.00 0.47
CA ARG A 31 -3.59 4.21 -0.75
C ARG A 31 -3.57 5.09 -2.00
N GLU A 32 -4.46 6.06 -2.08
CA GLU A 32 -4.49 7.04 -3.18
C GLU A 32 -3.18 7.82 -3.25
N LEU A 33 -2.66 8.27 -2.11
CA LEU A 33 -1.39 8.99 -2.03
C LEU A 33 -0.19 8.10 -2.42
N LEU A 34 -0.18 6.84 -1.98
CA LEU A 34 0.84 5.85 -2.31
C LEU A 34 0.91 5.64 -3.82
N VAL A 35 -0.21 5.29 -4.45
CA VAL A 35 -0.25 5.04 -5.89
C VAL A 35 0.05 6.31 -6.69
N ALA A 36 -0.44 7.48 -6.26
CA ALA A 36 -0.14 8.76 -6.90
C ALA A 36 1.33 9.18 -6.77
N SER A 37 2.08 8.60 -5.83
CA SER A 37 3.52 8.88 -5.66
C SER A 37 4.41 8.13 -6.65
N LEU A 38 3.89 7.07 -7.27
CA LEU A 38 4.57 6.32 -8.30
C LEU A 38 4.38 7.00 -9.67
N PRO A 39 5.45 7.29 -10.43
CA PRO A 39 5.37 7.89 -11.76
C PRO A 39 5.05 6.83 -12.83
N LEU A 40 3.95 6.10 -12.64
CA LEU A 40 3.50 5.05 -13.55
C LEU A 40 3.03 5.60 -14.90
N ARG A 41 3.16 4.79 -15.93
CA ARG A 41 2.74 5.08 -17.30
C ARG A 41 1.82 3.96 -17.83
N PRO A 42 0.96 4.26 -18.79
CA PRO A 42 0.27 3.21 -19.53
C PRO A 42 1.25 2.19 -20.09
N GLY A 43 0.98 0.90 -19.87
CA GLY A 43 1.83 -0.22 -20.26
C GLY A 43 2.85 -0.67 -19.21
N ASP A 44 3.05 0.04 -18.10
CA ASP A 44 3.96 -0.37 -17.04
C ASP A 44 3.47 -1.66 -16.34
N THR A 45 4.42 -2.49 -15.91
CA THR A 45 4.19 -3.65 -15.02
C THR A 45 4.47 -3.24 -13.57
N VAL A 46 3.52 -3.48 -12.66
CA VAL A 46 3.60 -3.07 -11.25
C VAL A 46 3.42 -4.26 -10.32
N LEU A 47 4.31 -4.39 -9.32
CA LEU A 47 4.16 -5.35 -8.22
C LEU A 47 3.37 -4.70 -7.08
N ASP A 48 2.19 -5.24 -6.75
CA ASP A 48 1.41 -4.91 -5.55
C ASP A 48 1.72 -5.94 -4.47
N VAL A 49 2.66 -5.58 -3.58
CA VAL A 49 3.28 -6.51 -2.63
C VAL A 49 2.46 -6.57 -1.35
N GLY A 50 1.95 -7.77 -1.02
CA GLY A 50 0.96 -7.97 0.04
C GLY A 50 -0.35 -7.30 -0.34
N CYS A 51 -0.87 -7.63 -1.54
CA CYS A 51 -2.01 -6.93 -2.14
C CYS A 51 -3.34 -7.10 -1.37
N GLY A 52 -3.42 -8.10 -0.49
CA GLY A 52 -4.61 -8.40 0.30
C GLY A 52 -5.84 -8.59 -0.56
N THR A 53 -6.90 -7.86 -0.25
CA THR A 53 -8.17 -7.85 -1.01
C THR A 53 -8.12 -7.05 -2.32
N GLY A 54 -6.93 -6.59 -2.74
CA GLY A 54 -6.73 -5.89 -4.00
C GLY A 54 -7.23 -4.43 -4.00
N LEU A 55 -7.21 -3.74 -2.86
CA LEU A 55 -7.70 -2.35 -2.74
C LEU A 55 -6.87 -1.33 -3.52
N CYS A 56 -5.61 -1.64 -3.86
CA CYS A 56 -4.78 -0.80 -4.72
C CYS A 56 -5.05 -1.03 -6.22
N ALA A 57 -5.58 -2.19 -6.61
CA ALA A 57 -5.78 -2.56 -8.02
C ALA A 57 -6.60 -1.54 -8.84
N PRO A 58 -7.74 -0.98 -8.35
CA PRO A 58 -8.47 0.05 -9.09
C PRO A 58 -7.67 1.33 -9.34
N LEU A 59 -6.77 1.67 -8.41
CA LEU A 59 -5.92 2.85 -8.51
C LEU A 59 -4.79 2.62 -9.52
N LEU A 60 -4.17 1.45 -9.46
CA LEU A 60 -3.11 1.02 -10.37
C LEU A 60 -3.62 0.88 -11.78
N HIS A 61 -4.76 0.18 -11.97
CA HIS A 61 -5.38 -0.02 -13.29
C HIS A 61 -5.65 1.29 -14.02
N ARG A 62 -6.09 2.33 -13.30
CA ARG A 62 -6.29 3.66 -13.89
C ARG A 62 -5.00 4.33 -14.38
N GLN A 63 -3.85 3.96 -13.81
CA GLN A 63 -2.56 4.55 -14.19
C GLN A 63 -1.86 3.75 -15.29
N VAL A 64 -1.81 2.42 -15.15
CA VAL A 64 -1.12 1.57 -16.13
C VAL A 64 -2.00 1.25 -17.35
N GLY A 65 -3.30 1.40 -17.23
CA GLY A 65 -4.27 1.11 -18.30
C GLY A 65 -4.34 -0.39 -18.65
N PRO A 66 -5.15 -0.75 -19.66
CA PRO A 66 -5.34 -2.15 -20.04
C PRO A 66 -4.09 -2.79 -20.68
N ALA A 67 -3.17 -1.99 -21.21
CA ALA A 67 -1.91 -2.48 -21.78
C ALA A 67 -0.81 -2.73 -20.73
N GLY A 68 -0.98 -2.23 -19.50
CA GLY A 68 -0.08 -2.50 -18.39
C GLY A 68 -0.41 -3.81 -17.69
N THR A 69 0.42 -4.20 -16.73
CA THR A 69 0.21 -5.42 -15.93
C THR A 69 0.29 -5.09 -14.45
N ILE A 70 -0.63 -5.64 -13.66
CA ILE A 70 -0.59 -5.58 -12.20
C ILE A 70 -0.38 -6.99 -11.68
N ILE A 71 0.68 -7.20 -10.90
CA ILE A 71 0.98 -8.47 -10.26
C ILE A 71 0.77 -8.30 -8.76
N GLY A 72 -0.36 -8.81 -8.26
CA GLY A 72 -0.68 -8.82 -6.83
C GLY A 72 -0.14 -10.08 -6.18
N ILE A 73 0.60 -9.93 -5.08
CA ILE A 73 1.22 -11.04 -4.35
C ILE A 73 0.70 -11.01 -2.92
N ASP A 74 0.14 -12.12 -2.46
CA ASP A 74 -0.27 -12.30 -1.05
C ASP A 74 -0.21 -13.78 -0.66
N GLU A 75 0.11 -14.08 0.60
CA GLU A 75 0.13 -15.47 1.08
C GLU A 75 -1.24 -15.96 1.54
N SER A 76 -2.20 -15.07 1.73
CA SER A 76 -3.56 -15.39 2.19
C SER A 76 -4.48 -15.69 1.01
N GLU A 77 -4.78 -16.95 0.76
CA GLU A 77 -5.74 -17.36 -0.26
C GLU A 77 -7.12 -16.72 -0.07
N GLN A 78 -7.54 -16.51 1.19
CA GLN A 78 -8.82 -15.87 1.51
C GLN A 78 -8.86 -14.39 1.10
N MET A 79 -7.75 -13.67 1.29
CA MET A 79 -7.62 -12.29 0.80
C MET A 79 -7.62 -12.27 -0.73
N LEU A 80 -6.87 -13.18 -1.35
CA LEU A 80 -6.78 -13.27 -2.81
C LEU A 80 -8.11 -13.70 -3.44
N ALA A 81 -8.94 -14.50 -2.77
CA ALA A 81 -10.28 -14.81 -3.26
C ALA A 81 -11.15 -13.54 -3.40
N VAL A 82 -11.07 -12.61 -2.44
CA VAL A 82 -11.74 -11.31 -2.52
C VAL A 82 -11.15 -10.45 -3.63
N ALA A 83 -9.82 -10.45 -3.77
CA ALA A 83 -9.14 -9.73 -4.84
C ALA A 83 -9.54 -10.29 -6.23
N ALA A 84 -9.58 -11.61 -6.40
CA ALA A 84 -10.00 -12.27 -7.64
C ALA A 84 -11.45 -11.93 -8.02
N HIS A 85 -12.36 -11.92 -7.03
CA HIS A 85 -13.74 -11.49 -7.26
C HIS A 85 -13.79 -10.04 -7.77
N ARG A 86 -13.03 -9.13 -7.14
CA ARG A 86 -12.92 -7.73 -7.59
C ARG A 86 -12.38 -7.62 -9.02
N VAL A 87 -11.35 -8.37 -9.37
CA VAL A 87 -10.76 -8.41 -10.71
C VAL A 87 -11.81 -8.83 -11.74
N THR A 88 -12.56 -9.90 -11.44
CA THR A 88 -13.62 -10.43 -12.31
C THR A 88 -14.79 -9.45 -12.44
N GLU A 89 -15.27 -8.84 -11.36
CA GLU A 89 -16.36 -7.84 -11.38
C GLU A 89 -16.05 -6.63 -12.27
N HIS A 90 -14.77 -6.24 -12.34
CA HIS A 90 -14.35 -5.10 -13.14
C HIS A 90 -13.87 -5.48 -14.54
N GLY A 91 -13.80 -6.78 -14.86
CA GLY A 91 -13.31 -7.27 -16.16
C GLY A 91 -11.86 -6.90 -16.44
N TRP A 92 -10.98 -6.97 -15.44
CA TRP A 92 -9.56 -6.64 -15.61
C TRP A 92 -8.76 -7.87 -16.01
N ASP A 93 -8.42 -8.01 -17.28
CA ASP A 93 -7.63 -9.14 -17.80
C ASP A 93 -6.13 -8.98 -17.57
N ASN A 94 -5.70 -7.80 -17.13
CA ASN A 94 -4.30 -7.45 -16.91
C ASN A 94 -3.85 -7.51 -15.44
N VAL A 95 -4.66 -8.09 -14.55
CA VAL A 95 -4.33 -8.32 -13.14
C VAL A 95 -4.05 -9.79 -12.92
N ARG A 96 -2.84 -10.09 -12.43
CA ARG A 96 -2.41 -11.45 -12.06
C ARG A 96 -2.25 -11.52 -10.56
N LEU A 97 -2.77 -12.57 -9.94
CA LEU A 97 -2.68 -12.80 -8.49
C LEU A 97 -1.80 -14.02 -8.22
N ILE A 98 -0.84 -13.89 -7.32
CA ILE A 98 0.09 -14.94 -6.90
C ILE A 98 -0.16 -15.26 -5.43
N ALA A 99 -0.61 -16.49 -5.17
CA ALA A 99 -0.83 -17.03 -3.83
C ALA A 99 0.48 -17.66 -3.31
N ALA A 100 1.34 -16.85 -2.70
CA ALA A 100 2.63 -17.31 -2.16
C ALA A 100 3.17 -16.31 -1.12
N PRO A 101 4.01 -16.77 -0.17
CA PRO A 101 4.83 -15.88 0.63
C PRO A 101 5.72 -15.01 -0.27
N VAL A 102 5.76 -13.71 0.00
CA VAL A 102 6.52 -12.75 -0.85
C VAL A 102 7.99 -13.13 -1.02
N ALA A 103 8.58 -13.74 0.02
CA ALA A 103 9.98 -14.16 -0.01
C ALA A 103 10.30 -15.23 -1.08
N THR A 104 9.29 -15.99 -1.50
CA THR A 104 9.45 -17.13 -2.44
C THR A 104 8.45 -17.07 -3.59
N ALA A 105 7.72 -15.98 -3.73
CA ALA A 105 6.73 -15.81 -4.79
C ALA A 105 7.40 -15.94 -6.17
N PRO A 106 6.86 -16.79 -7.06
CA PRO A 106 7.37 -16.95 -8.41
C PRO A 106 6.92 -15.76 -9.29
N ILE A 107 7.78 -14.77 -9.43
CA ILE A 107 7.51 -13.58 -10.23
C ILE A 107 8.14 -13.77 -11.62
N ASP A 108 7.31 -13.71 -12.65
CA ASP A 108 7.81 -13.82 -14.02
C ASP A 108 8.20 -12.44 -14.58
N GLY A 109 9.44 -12.37 -15.07
CA GLY A 109 9.95 -11.17 -15.75
C GLY A 109 10.34 -10.04 -14.81
N MET A 110 10.42 -8.83 -15.39
CA MET A 110 10.85 -7.61 -14.68
C MET A 110 9.73 -6.59 -14.65
N ALA A 111 9.52 -6.00 -13.48
CA ALA A 111 8.52 -4.95 -13.28
C ALA A 111 9.13 -3.54 -13.32
N ASP A 112 8.29 -2.57 -13.63
CA ASP A 112 8.63 -1.15 -13.75
C ASP A 112 8.45 -0.40 -12.43
N ALA A 113 7.71 -0.96 -11.48
CA ALA A 113 7.50 -0.37 -10.15
C ALA A 113 7.07 -1.42 -9.13
N ALA A 114 7.25 -1.10 -7.84
CA ALA A 114 6.64 -1.86 -6.74
C ALA A 114 6.02 -0.93 -5.70
N LEU A 115 4.93 -1.39 -5.07
CA LEU A 115 4.32 -0.74 -3.94
C LEU A 115 4.11 -1.69 -2.76
N PHE A 116 4.22 -1.14 -1.55
CA PHE A 116 4.02 -1.80 -0.28
C PHE A 116 2.98 -1.03 0.52
N CYS A 117 1.77 -1.55 0.63
CA CYS A 117 0.65 -0.87 1.28
C CYS A 117 0.25 -1.56 2.58
N ALA A 118 0.62 -0.98 3.73
CA ALA A 118 0.28 -1.50 5.07
C ALA A 118 0.78 -2.94 5.34
N VAL A 119 1.96 -3.28 4.87
CA VAL A 119 2.57 -4.62 4.91
C VAL A 119 3.81 -4.65 5.81
N HIS A 120 3.63 -4.34 7.10
CA HIS A 120 4.72 -4.20 8.06
C HIS A 120 5.63 -5.45 8.10
N ASP A 121 5.07 -6.64 8.21
CA ASP A 121 5.82 -7.88 8.36
C ASP A 121 6.69 -8.17 7.12
N ILE A 122 6.16 -7.91 5.91
CA ILE A 122 6.92 -8.01 4.65
C ILE A 122 8.07 -7.01 4.63
N MET A 123 7.84 -5.77 5.09
CA MET A 123 8.87 -4.73 5.17
C MET A 123 9.99 -5.05 6.17
N GLN A 124 9.76 -5.96 7.13
CA GLN A 124 10.78 -6.46 8.07
C GLN A 124 11.47 -7.74 7.56
N SER A 125 11.03 -8.33 6.46
CA SER A 125 11.62 -9.52 5.86
C SER A 125 12.66 -9.18 4.79
N ARG A 126 13.95 -9.45 5.08
CA ARG A 126 15.03 -9.27 4.09
C ARG A 126 14.76 -10.12 2.84
N ALA A 127 14.40 -11.41 3.02
CA ALA A 127 14.17 -12.31 1.90
C ALA A 127 13.01 -11.84 1.00
N ALA A 128 11.93 -11.26 1.58
CA ALA A 128 10.84 -10.69 0.82
C ALA A 128 11.29 -9.46 0.01
N LEU A 129 12.05 -8.56 0.62
CA LEU A 129 12.57 -7.38 -0.09
C LEU A 129 13.56 -7.79 -1.18
N ASP A 130 14.47 -8.73 -0.91
CA ASP A 130 15.44 -9.22 -1.90
C ASP A 130 14.73 -9.84 -3.12
N ASN A 131 13.67 -10.66 -2.89
CA ASN A 131 12.89 -11.24 -4.00
C ASN A 131 12.21 -10.17 -4.85
N ILE A 132 11.52 -9.21 -4.23
CA ILE A 132 10.83 -8.14 -4.97
C ILE A 132 11.83 -7.27 -5.74
N LEU A 133 12.92 -6.85 -5.09
CA LEU A 133 13.88 -5.94 -5.71
C LEU A 133 14.68 -6.61 -6.85
N ALA A 134 14.89 -7.93 -6.77
CA ALA A 134 15.51 -8.70 -7.86
C ALA A 134 14.65 -8.72 -9.15
N HIS A 135 13.33 -8.51 -9.02
CA HIS A 135 12.39 -8.46 -10.14
C HIS A 135 12.03 -7.04 -10.58
N LEU A 136 12.76 -6.02 -10.11
CA LEU A 136 12.59 -4.64 -10.57
C LEU A 136 13.70 -4.24 -11.54
N ARG A 137 13.32 -3.54 -12.61
CA ARG A 137 14.29 -2.92 -13.52
C ARG A 137 15.17 -1.92 -12.75
N PRO A 138 16.42 -1.75 -13.14
CA PRO A 138 17.27 -0.70 -12.57
C PRO A 138 16.62 0.69 -12.72
N GLY A 139 16.62 1.47 -11.63
CA GLY A 139 15.98 2.80 -11.59
C GLY A 139 14.47 2.78 -11.48
N SER A 140 13.84 1.64 -11.16
CA SER A 140 12.40 1.54 -10.92
C SER A 140 11.97 2.25 -9.65
N PRO A 141 10.83 2.97 -9.65
CA PRO A 141 10.27 3.55 -8.46
C PRO A 141 9.71 2.49 -7.51
N VAL A 142 9.95 2.71 -6.23
CA VAL A 142 9.41 1.92 -5.14
C VAL A 142 8.71 2.85 -4.17
N ALA A 143 7.50 2.51 -3.75
CA ALA A 143 6.76 3.29 -2.76
C ALA A 143 6.20 2.39 -1.65
N ALA A 144 6.24 2.88 -0.41
CA ALA A 144 5.69 2.19 0.75
C ALA A 144 4.90 3.14 1.65
N THR A 145 3.78 2.66 2.19
CA THR A 145 3.01 3.39 3.21
C THR A 145 2.48 2.44 4.27
N GLY A 146 2.22 2.97 5.44
CA GLY A 146 1.64 2.21 6.53
C GLY A 146 1.70 2.95 7.86
N GLY A 147 1.25 2.28 8.91
CA GLY A 147 1.41 2.76 10.26
C GLY A 147 2.84 2.71 10.75
N LYS A 148 3.17 3.57 11.69
CA LYS A 148 4.43 3.57 12.44
C LYS A 148 4.21 4.03 13.88
N GLN A 149 5.17 3.77 14.74
CA GLN A 149 5.16 4.32 16.08
C GLN A 149 5.21 5.86 16.00
N PRO A 150 4.32 6.58 16.72
CA PRO A 150 4.36 8.04 16.78
C PRO A 150 5.71 8.56 17.29
N ALA A 151 6.06 9.77 16.88
CA ALA A 151 7.26 10.45 17.39
C ALA A 151 7.24 10.56 18.94
N PRO A 152 8.40 10.64 19.61
CA PRO A 152 8.49 10.67 21.07
C PRO A 152 7.62 11.73 21.76
N TRP A 153 7.47 12.91 21.15
CA TRP A 153 6.65 13.99 21.68
C TRP A 153 5.13 13.69 21.62
N MET A 154 4.72 12.70 20.81
CA MET A 154 3.34 12.20 20.71
C MET A 154 3.14 10.91 21.51
N TRP A 155 3.96 10.66 22.54
CA TRP A 155 3.93 9.45 23.37
C TRP A 155 2.54 9.09 23.93
N PRO A 156 1.63 10.02 24.28
CA PRO A 156 0.30 9.67 24.76
C PRO A 156 -0.55 8.92 23.73
N LEU A 157 -0.28 9.09 22.43
CA LEU A 157 -0.98 8.37 21.35
C LEU A 157 -0.47 6.94 21.12
N ARG A 158 0.70 6.60 21.66
CA ARG A 158 1.34 5.31 21.41
C ARG A 158 0.46 4.11 21.77
N PRO A 159 -0.19 4.02 22.94
CA PRO A 159 -1.06 2.88 23.27
C PRO A 159 -2.23 2.74 22.30
N TRP A 160 -2.80 3.86 21.87
CA TRP A 160 -3.91 3.88 20.91
C TRP A 160 -3.46 3.43 19.52
N VAL A 161 -2.31 3.90 19.04
CA VAL A 161 -1.75 3.47 17.75
C VAL A 161 -1.43 1.98 17.75
N ILE A 162 -0.80 1.46 18.81
CA ILE A 162 -0.53 0.03 18.96
C ILE A 162 -1.86 -0.77 18.95
N ARG A 163 -2.87 -0.32 19.72
CA ARG A 163 -4.17 -0.97 19.76
C ARG A 163 -4.84 -1.01 18.38
N LEU A 164 -4.74 0.07 17.60
CA LEU A 164 -5.31 0.17 16.25
C LEU A 164 -4.65 -0.82 15.28
N HIS A 165 -3.33 -1.02 15.39
CA HIS A 165 -2.56 -1.86 14.47
C HIS A 165 -2.44 -3.33 14.92
N ARG A 166 -2.72 -3.63 16.20
CA ARG A 166 -2.61 -4.98 16.76
C ARG A 166 -3.38 -6.08 15.99
N PRO A 167 -4.53 -5.81 15.36
CA PRO A 167 -5.22 -6.82 14.54
C PRO A 167 -4.48 -7.18 13.24
N PHE A 168 -3.52 -6.35 12.81
CA PHE A 168 -2.85 -6.44 11.50
C PHE A 168 -1.33 -6.64 11.60
N ILE A 169 -0.75 -6.49 12.78
CA ILE A 169 0.68 -6.59 13.01
C ILE A 169 0.91 -7.56 14.16
N THR A 170 1.62 -8.64 13.88
CA THR A 170 1.94 -9.69 14.87
C THR A 170 3.21 -9.35 15.65
N ASP A 171 4.19 -8.70 15.02
CA ASP A 171 5.44 -8.26 15.64
C ASP A 171 5.68 -6.77 15.34
N PHE A 172 5.78 -5.97 16.40
CA PHE A 172 6.06 -4.53 16.33
C PHE A 172 7.56 -4.19 16.24
N THR A 173 8.43 -5.17 16.06
CA THR A 173 9.85 -4.93 15.82
C THR A 173 10.04 -4.03 14.59
N GLY A 174 10.80 -2.94 14.74
CA GLY A 174 11.02 -1.97 13.66
C GLY A 174 9.83 -1.06 13.33
N PHE A 175 8.77 -1.07 14.16
CA PHE A 175 7.57 -0.23 13.93
C PHE A 175 7.84 1.28 14.11
N ASP A 176 8.97 1.65 14.72
CA ASP A 176 9.47 3.03 14.77
C ASP A 176 9.94 3.52 13.39
N ARG A 177 10.55 2.65 12.59
CA ARG A 177 11.06 2.92 11.24
C ARG A 177 10.81 1.74 10.31
N PRO A 178 9.56 1.49 9.89
CA PRO A 178 9.20 0.31 9.08
C PRO A 178 9.98 0.20 7.77
N TRP A 179 10.42 1.32 7.21
CA TRP A 179 11.18 1.41 5.94
C TRP A 179 12.69 1.13 6.09
N ARG A 180 13.19 0.84 7.30
CA ARG A 180 14.64 0.73 7.58
C ARG A 180 15.37 -0.29 6.71
N LEU A 181 14.76 -1.45 6.45
CA LEU A 181 15.38 -2.45 5.58
C LEU A 181 15.31 -2.02 4.12
N LEU A 182 14.19 -1.49 3.65
CA LEU A 182 14.05 -0.97 2.29
C LEU A 182 15.06 0.15 2.01
N ALA A 183 15.32 1.04 2.96
CA ALA A 183 16.29 2.12 2.82
C ALA A 183 17.73 1.64 2.58
N LYS A 184 18.07 0.39 2.92
CA LYS A 184 19.38 -0.20 2.61
C LYS A 184 19.54 -0.55 1.14
N HIS A 185 18.42 -0.82 0.46
CA HIS A 185 18.38 -1.20 -0.96
C HIS A 185 18.01 -0.03 -1.88
N VAL A 186 17.37 1.01 -1.32
CA VAL A 186 16.89 2.20 -2.03
C VAL A 186 17.55 3.43 -1.40
N PRO A 187 18.79 3.79 -1.82
CA PRO A 187 19.61 4.80 -1.14
C PRO A 187 19.02 6.23 -1.15
N ASP A 188 18.18 6.54 -2.15
CA ASP A 188 17.51 7.84 -2.29
C ASP A 188 16.09 7.84 -1.70
N LEU A 189 15.75 6.87 -0.84
CA LEU A 189 14.44 6.75 -0.23
C LEU A 189 14.09 7.99 0.59
N GLN A 190 13.09 8.72 0.13
CA GLN A 190 12.55 9.88 0.82
C GLN A 190 11.35 9.46 1.66
N VAL A 191 11.35 9.84 2.92
CA VAL A 191 10.27 9.48 3.86
C VAL A 191 9.57 10.74 4.34
N ARG A 192 8.24 10.73 4.24
CA ARG A 192 7.36 11.76 4.78
C ARG A 192 6.45 11.15 5.83
N GLU A 193 6.37 11.76 7.00
CA GLU A 193 5.43 11.36 8.04
C GLU A 193 4.00 11.80 7.70
N LEU A 194 3.05 10.97 8.09
CA LEU A 194 1.61 11.17 7.91
C LEU A 194 0.88 11.09 9.26
N ALA A 195 -0.35 11.58 9.32
CA ALA A 195 -1.26 11.42 10.45
C ALA A 195 -0.60 11.68 11.81
N PHE A 196 -0.12 12.90 12.05
CA PHE A 196 0.55 13.28 13.30
C PHE A 196 1.70 12.33 13.68
N THR A 197 2.50 11.94 12.70
CA THR A 197 3.64 11.00 12.83
C THR A 197 3.29 9.53 13.12
N ALA A 198 2.01 9.14 13.08
CA ALA A 198 1.57 7.76 13.28
C ALA A 198 1.56 6.94 11.96
N GLY A 199 1.87 7.55 10.84
CA GLY A 199 2.00 6.92 9.54
C GLY A 199 3.17 7.48 8.74
N TYR A 200 3.46 6.86 7.60
CA TYR A 200 4.52 7.28 6.71
C TYR A 200 4.17 7.05 5.23
N LEU A 201 4.83 7.81 4.35
CA LEU A 201 4.98 7.54 2.94
C LEU A 201 6.47 7.59 2.62
N ALA A 202 7.00 6.48 2.11
CA ALA A 202 8.39 6.36 1.65
C ALA A 202 8.40 6.14 0.13
N VAL A 203 9.22 6.90 -0.60
CA VAL A 203 9.33 6.80 -2.06
C VAL A 203 10.80 6.94 -2.45
N GLY A 204 11.27 6.07 -3.32
CA GLY A 204 12.62 6.10 -3.85
C GLY A 204 12.74 5.28 -5.11
N TYR A 205 13.97 5.07 -5.58
CA TYR A 205 14.26 4.35 -6.80
C TYR A 205 15.30 3.27 -6.55
N THR A 206 15.15 2.11 -7.21
CA THR A 206 16.19 1.08 -7.19
C THR A 206 17.50 1.62 -7.79
N PRO A 207 18.67 1.11 -7.35
CA PRO A 207 19.94 1.49 -7.98
C PRO A 207 19.92 1.23 -9.49
N GLY A 208 20.51 2.16 -10.27
CA GLY A 208 20.59 2.03 -11.74
C GLY A 208 21.01 3.34 -12.38
N VAL A 209 21.37 3.30 -13.66
CA VAL A 209 21.64 4.51 -14.43
C VAL A 209 20.34 5.30 -14.52
N ARG A 210 20.26 6.40 -13.81
CA ARG A 210 19.15 7.33 -13.77
C ARG A 210 18.87 7.85 -15.18
N GLN A 211 18.06 7.13 -15.97
CA GLN A 211 17.34 7.83 -17.03
C GLN A 211 16.50 8.86 -16.32
N MET A 212 16.80 10.16 -16.55
CA MET A 212 16.10 11.28 -15.93
C MET A 212 14.61 11.23 -16.31
N ARG A 213 13.85 10.42 -15.58
CA ARG A 213 12.39 10.55 -15.54
C ARG A 213 12.17 11.89 -14.83
N LYS A 214 11.91 12.93 -15.60
CA LYS A 214 11.65 14.27 -15.07
C LYS A 214 10.64 14.14 -13.95
N PRO A 215 10.96 14.58 -12.71
CA PRO A 215 9.97 14.60 -11.65
C PRO A 215 8.79 15.43 -12.13
N MET A 216 7.57 14.94 -11.89
CA MET A 216 6.37 15.75 -12.15
C MET A 216 6.58 17.11 -11.49
N THR A 217 6.50 18.17 -12.29
CA THR A 217 6.69 19.54 -11.82
C THR A 217 5.73 19.82 -10.66
N ASN A 218 6.14 20.62 -9.68
CA ASN A 218 5.30 20.99 -8.53
C ASN A 218 3.91 21.53 -8.95
N LYS A 219 3.80 22.12 -10.15
CA LYS A 219 2.51 22.50 -10.76
C LYS A 219 1.60 21.32 -11.05
N ALA A 220 2.11 20.21 -11.55
CA ALA A 220 1.30 19.01 -11.82
C ALA A 220 0.90 18.33 -10.51
N LYS A 221 1.78 18.28 -9.50
CA LYS A 221 1.47 17.75 -8.16
C LYS A 221 0.38 18.59 -7.46
N GLN A 222 0.47 19.92 -7.53
CA GLN A 222 -0.55 20.83 -6.96
C GLN A 222 -1.87 20.77 -7.72
N SER A 223 -1.86 20.56 -9.02
CA SER A 223 -3.05 20.40 -9.86
C SER A 223 -3.82 19.14 -9.49
N LEU A 224 -3.15 18.00 -9.27
CA LEU A 224 -3.76 16.74 -8.86
C LEU A 224 -4.34 16.84 -7.44
N THR A 225 -3.61 17.46 -6.51
CA THR A 225 -4.10 17.68 -5.14
C THR A 225 -5.31 18.62 -5.12
N LYS A 226 -5.30 19.71 -5.89
CA LYS A 226 -6.45 20.64 -6.03
C LYS A 226 -7.65 19.99 -6.71
N ARG A 227 -7.43 19.10 -7.69
CA ARG A 227 -8.49 18.38 -8.39
C ARG A 227 -9.15 17.33 -7.49
N ALA A 228 -8.36 16.62 -6.68
CA ALA A 228 -8.84 15.70 -5.66
C ALA A 228 -9.68 16.42 -4.58
N MET A 229 -9.19 17.55 -4.06
CA MET A 229 -9.91 18.37 -3.08
C MET A 229 -11.21 18.98 -3.66
N ARG A 230 -11.23 19.45 -4.92
CA ARG A 230 -12.43 20.00 -5.55
C ARG A 230 -13.50 18.95 -5.85
N LYS A 231 -13.09 17.70 -6.11
CA LYS A 231 -14.05 16.60 -6.34
C LYS A 231 -14.74 16.21 -5.02
N HIS A 232 -14.06 16.33 -3.89
CA HIS A 232 -14.63 16.11 -2.55
C HIS A 232 -15.59 17.21 -2.12
N ALA A 233 -15.28 18.47 -2.45
CA ALA A 233 -16.14 19.62 -2.11
C ALA A 233 -17.48 19.65 -2.91
N ARG A 234 -17.56 18.95 -4.04
CA ARG A 234 -18.80 18.88 -4.86
C ARG A 234 -19.68 17.66 -4.58
N GLY A 235 -19.23 16.71 -3.73
CA GLY A 235 -19.93 15.46 -3.45
C GLY A 235 -20.76 15.45 -2.15
N HIS A 236 -20.78 16.51 -1.36
CA HIS A 236 -21.50 16.57 -0.08
C HIS A 236 -22.40 17.80 -0.02
N SER A 237 -23.37 17.90 -0.91
CA SER A 237 -24.60 18.64 -0.64
C SER A 237 -25.70 17.62 -0.33
N VAL A 238 -25.74 17.15 0.93
CA VAL A 238 -26.93 16.52 1.49
C VAL A 238 -27.94 17.66 1.72
N PRO A 239 -29.16 17.62 1.19
CA PRO A 239 -30.16 18.63 1.48
C PRO A 239 -30.62 18.46 2.92
N THR A 240 -30.28 19.41 3.76
CA THR A 240 -30.85 19.60 5.11
C THR A 240 -32.30 20.07 4.96
N ARG A 241 -33.24 19.13 4.76
CA ARG A 241 -34.67 19.42 4.96
C ARG A 241 -35.40 18.09 5.18
N ALA A 242 -35.63 17.73 6.42
CA ALA A 242 -36.78 16.98 6.97
C ALA A 242 -36.45 16.35 8.33
N LEU A 243 -36.36 17.15 9.35
CA LEU A 243 -36.54 16.70 10.74
C LEU A 243 -37.06 17.88 11.58
N LEU A 244 -38.25 18.36 11.23
CA LEU A 244 -39.13 19.12 12.13
C LEU A 244 -40.55 18.98 11.58
N SER A 245 -41.24 17.92 11.96
CA SER A 245 -42.70 17.86 12.17
C SER A 245 -43.13 16.43 12.50
N GLY A 246 -43.73 16.24 13.61
CA GLY A 246 -44.59 15.09 13.90
C GLY A 246 -44.21 14.32 15.15
N TYR A 247 -44.77 14.78 16.28
CA TYR A 247 -45.26 14.06 17.47
C TYR A 247 -44.52 12.81 17.93
#